data_fc9c2a0f663b10d363f7d7d2d8ca510b
#
_entry.id   fc9c2a0f663b10d363f7d7d2d8ca510b
#
_cell.length_a   1.000
_cell.length_b   1.000
_cell.length_c   1.000
_cell.angle_alpha   90.00
_cell.angle_beta   90.00
_cell.angle_gamma   90.00
#
_symmetry.space_group_name_H-M   'P 1'
#
loop_
_entity.id
_entity.type
_entity.pdbx_description
1 polymer ?
#
loop_
_entity_poly.entity_id
_entity_poly.type
_entity_poly.pdbx_seq_one_letter_code
_entity_poly.pdbx_strand_id
1 'polypeptide(L)'
;LVFAHGALKALAANLMKIANDIRWLGSGPRCGLGEIFLPENEPGSSIMPGKVNPTQCEALTMVSVQVMANDVAVGMAASQGNFELNVYMPVCIYNFLQSVRLLSDAMLSFNQNCVVGIKANKEKMQENLHRSLMLVTCLNPYIGYENAAKTAKKAFQENISLKEACL
;
A
#
# COMPACT_ATOMS: atom_id res chain seq x y z
N LEU A 1 0.71 -8.84 -27.46
CA LEU A 1 -0.10 -8.10 -26.46
C LEU A 1 -0.07 -8.74 -25.07
N VAL A 2 -0.17 -10.08 -24.93
CA VAL A 2 -0.17 -10.78 -23.62
C VAL A 2 1.04 -10.41 -22.76
N PHE A 3 2.25 -10.54 -23.29
CA PHE A 3 3.48 -10.19 -22.56
C PHE A 3 3.48 -8.73 -22.10
N ALA A 4 3.14 -7.81 -23.01
CA ALA A 4 3.09 -6.37 -22.71
C ALA A 4 2.01 -6.04 -21.66
N HIS A 5 0.84 -6.69 -21.73
CA HIS A 5 -0.21 -6.52 -20.72
C HIS A 5 0.19 -7.11 -19.36
N GLY A 6 0.93 -8.22 -19.35
CA GLY A 6 1.52 -8.78 -18.13
C GLY A 6 2.41 -7.79 -17.36
N ALA A 7 3.15 -6.93 -18.08
CA ALA A 7 3.89 -5.84 -17.44
C ALA A 7 2.97 -4.79 -16.80
N LEU A 8 1.84 -4.43 -17.45
CA LEU A 8 0.84 -3.54 -16.85
C LEU A 8 0.20 -4.15 -15.61
N LYS A 9 -0.09 -5.46 -15.63
CA LYS A 9 -0.57 -6.20 -14.46
C LYS A 9 0.43 -6.17 -13.30
N ALA A 10 1.72 -6.38 -13.58
CA ALA A 10 2.76 -6.31 -12.55
C ALA A 10 2.83 -4.91 -11.93
N LEU A 11 2.72 -3.85 -12.75
CA LEU A 11 2.63 -2.47 -12.28
C LEU A 11 1.39 -2.27 -11.41
N ALA A 12 0.22 -2.74 -11.84
CA ALA A 12 -1.03 -2.64 -11.08
C ALA A 12 -0.93 -3.33 -9.71
N ALA A 13 -0.28 -4.50 -9.64
CA ALA A 13 -0.06 -5.21 -8.38
C ALA A 13 0.80 -4.38 -7.40
N ASN A 14 1.87 -3.76 -7.88
CA ASN A 14 2.71 -2.89 -7.08
C ASN A 14 1.96 -1.62 -6.62
N LEU A 15 1.20 -1.00 -7.51
CA LEU A 15 0.41 0.19 -7.17
C LEU A 15 -0.68 -0.11 -6.14
N MET A 16 -1.32 -1.26 -6.22
CA MET A 16 -2.28 -1.73 -5.21
C MET A 16 -1.62 -1.86 -3.84
N LYS A 17 -0.44 -2.46 -3.79
CA LYS A 17 0.33 -2.60 -2.54
C LYS A 17 0.70 -1.23 -1.97
N ILE A 18 1.24 -0.33 -2.78
CA ILE A 18 1.63 1.03 -2.37
C ILE A 18 0.42 1.81 -1.84
N ALA A 19 -0.70 1.79 -2.57
CA ALA A 19 -1.92 2.49 -2.16
C ALA A 19 -2.47 1.95 -0.82
N ASN A 20 -2.46 0.65 -0.62
CA ASN A 20 -2.89 0.04 0.64
C ASN A 20 -1.96 0.39 1.80
N ASP A 21 -0.65 0.37 1.62
CA ASP A 21 0.30 0.78 2.67
C ASP A 21 0.08 2.23 3.08
N ILE A 22 -0.02 3.14 2.11
CA ILE A 22 -0.27 4.56 2.38
C ILE A 22 -1.60 4.75 3.12
N ARG A 23 -2.65 4.04 2.71
CA ARG A 23 -3.96 4.08 3.38
C ARG A 23 -3.89 3.59 4.82
N TRP A 24 -3.17 2.51 5.09
CA TRP A 24 -2.97 1.99 6.45
C TRP A 24 -2.14 2.93 7.30
N LEU A 25 -1.02 3.43 6.79
CA LEU A 25 -0.16 4.38 7.51
C LEU A 25 -0.89 5.69 7.85
N GLY A 26 -1.81 6.13 6.99
CA GLY A 26 -2.66 7.31 7.22
C GLY A 26 -3.90 7.04 8.06
N SER A 27 -4.14 5.81 8.51
CA SER A 27 -5.34 5.47 9.29
C SER A 27 -5.35 6.13 10.66
N GLY A 28 -6.51 6.62 11.07
CA GLY A 28 -6.69 7.31 12.35
C GLY A 28 -7.87 8.27 12.30
N PRO A 29 -7.78 9.43 12.98
CA PRO A 29 -6.58 10.07 13.55
C PRO A 29 -6.11 9.52 14.92
N ARG A 30 -7.00 8.93 15.72
CA ARG A 30 -6.63 8.46 17.08
C ARG A 30 -6.53 6.95 17.21
N CYS A 31 -7.37 6.20 16.48
CA CYS A 31 -7.51 4.75 16.55
C CYS A 31 -7.00 4.08 15.27
N GLY A 32 -5.78 4.36 14.87
CA GLY A 32 -5.14 3.80 13.69
C GLY A 32 -3.62 3.91 13.80
N LEU A 33 -2.89 3.61 12.72
CA LEU A 33 -1.43 3.71 12.71
C LEU A 33 -1.01 5.19 12.81
N GLY A 34 -1.61 6.07 12.03
CA GLY A 34 -1.45 7.52 12.14
C GLY A 34 -0.02 8.01 11.95
N GLU A 35 0.83 7.28 11.21
CA GLU A 35 2.23 7.64 11.02
C GLU A 35 2.44 8.71 9.94
N ILE A 36 1.44 8.89 9.05
CA ILE A 36 1.46 9.91 8.03
C ILE A 36 0.11 10.65 7.99
N PHE A 37 0.15 11.89 7.53
CA PHE A 37 -1.04 12.68 7.20
C PHE A 37 -1.22 12.68 5.69
N LEU A 38 -2.46 12.38 5.24
CA LEU A 38 -2.86 12.45 3.84
C LEU A 38 -3.54 13.79 3.55
N PRO A 39 -3.45 14.31 2.31
CA PRO A 39 -4.22 15.49 1.91
C PRO A 39 -5.72 15.26 2.02
N GLU A 40 -6.43 16.27 2.48
CA GLU A 40 -7.88 16.31 2.48
C GLU A 40 -8.36 16.87 1.14
N ASN A 41 -8.77 16.00 0.22
CA ASN A 41 -9.19 16.43 -1.12
C ASN A 41 -10.69 16.73 -1.22
N GLU A 42 -11.48 16.21 -0.28
CA GLU A 42 -12.93 16.28 -0.34
C GLU A 42 -13.53 16.24 1.07
N PRO A 43 -14.74 16.80 1.24
CA PRO A 43 -15.47 16.66 2.49
C PRO A 43 -15.61 15.20 2.84
N GLY A 44 -15.46 14.84 4.09
CA GLY A 44 -15.65 13.49 4.58
C GLY A 44 -17.10 13.00 4.36
N SER A 45 -17.49 11.94 5.07
CA SER A 45 -18.85 11.40 5.00
C SER A 45 -19.88 12.44 5.51
N SER A 46 -21.06 12.51 4.87
CA SER A 46 -22.21 13.26 5.37
C SER A 46 -22.70 12.77 6.75
N ILE A 47 -22.37 11.53 7.11
CA ILE A 47 -22.77 10.90 8.37
C ILE A 47 -21.75 11.16 9.49
N MET A 48 -20.46 11.31 9.16
CA MET A 48 -19.37 11.52 10.11
C MET A 48 -18.61 12.81 9.81
N PRO A 49 -18.99 13.95 10.41
CA PRO A 49 -18.29 15.21 10.22
C PRO A 49 -16.79 15.10 10.59
N GLY A 50 -15.92 15.69 9.76
CA GLY A 50 -14.47 15.67 9.97
C GLY A 50 -13.77 14.36 9.61
N LYS A 51 -14.48 13.38 9.04
CA LYS A 51 -13.87 12.16 8.52
C LYS A 51 -13.12 12.46 7.22
N VAL A 52 -11.86 12.10 7.16
CA VAL A 52 -11.04 12.12 5.93
C VAL A 52 -10.99 10.74 5.33
N ASN A 53 -11.37 10.60 4.06
CA ASN A 53 -11.29 9.34 3.34
C ASN A 53 -10.01 9.33 2.47
N PRO A 54 -9.29 8.22 2.37
CA PRO A 54 -8.13 8.06 1.49
C PRO A 54 -8.57 7.76 0.05
N THR A 55 -9.42 8.61 -0.54
CA THR A 55 -10.12 8.37 -1.80
C THR A 55 -9.19 8.15 -2.98
N GLN A 56 -8.04 8.81 -3.02
CA GLN A 56 -7.03 8.59 -4.05
C GLN A 56 -6.41 7.20 -3.96
N CYS A 57 -6.17 6.70 -2.75
CA CYS A 57 -5.72 5.32 -2.55
C CYS A 57 -6.80 4.32 -2.99
N GLU A 58 -8.06 4.60 -2.64
CA GLU A 58 -9.19 3.74 -3.01
C GLU A 58 -9.39 3.69 -4.54
N ALA A 59 -9.32 4.83 -5.21
CA ALA A 59 -9.39 4.91 -6.67
C ALA A 59 -8.28 4.10 -7.34
N LEU A 60 -7.03 4.24 -6.86
CA LEU A 60 -5.89 3.51 -7.41
C LEU A 60 -6.02 1.99 -7.22
N THR A 61 -6.56 1.53 -6.08
CA THR A 61 -6.82 0.10 -5.86
C THR A 61 -7.91 -0.43 -6.78
N MET A 62 -9.00 0.34 -7.01
CA MET A 62 -10.05 -0.03 -7.97
C MET A 62 -9.53 -0.13 -9.40
N VAL A 63 -8.72 0.82 -9.84
CA VAL A 63 -8.06 0.77 -11.15
C VAL A 63 -7.16 -0.46 -11.26
N SER A 64 -6.40 -0.77 -10.22
CA SER A 64 -5.53 -1.95 -10.20
C SER A 64 -6.31 -3.26 -10.38
N VAL A 65 -7.48 -3.39 -9.74
CA VAL A 65 -8.39 -4.54 -9.91
C VAL A 65 -8.84 -4.65 -11.38
N GLN A 66 -9.27 -3.54 -11.98
CA GLN A 66 -9.73 -3.53 -13.37
C GLN A 66 -8.61 -3.94 -14.34
N VAL A 67 -7.40 -3.46 -14.15
CA VAL A 67 -6.25 -3.83 -14.99
C VAL A 67 -5.91 -5.32 -14.86
N MET A 68 -5.98 -5.88 -13.66
CA MET A 68 -5.77 -7.32 -13.45
C MET A 68 -6.87 -8.15 -14.15
N ALA A 69 -8.12 -7.70 -14.11
CA ALA A 69 -9.22 -8.36 -14.83
C ALA A 69 -9.04 -8.27 -16.36
N ASN A 70 -8.58 -7.14 -16.87
CA ASN A 70 -8.26 -6.96 -18.29
C ASN A 70 -7.14 -7.90 -18.75
N ASP A 71 -6.16 -8.20 -17.88
CA ASP A 71 -5.08 -9.15 -18.18
C ASP A 71 -5.64 -10.56 -18.46
N VAL A 72 -6.60 -10.99 -17.67
CA VAL A 72 -7.30 -12.26 -17.89
C VAL A 72 -8.02 -12.24 -19.24
N ALA A 73 -8.75 -11.16 -19.54
CA ALA A 73 -9.44 -11.02 -20.82
C ALA A 73 -8.49 -11.07 -22.01
N VAL A 74 -7.35 -10.39 -21.94
CA VAL A 74 -6.31 -10.39 -22.98
C VAL A 74 -5.72 -11.78 -23.16
N GLY A 75 -5.40 -12.49 -22.08
CA GLY A 75 -4.85 -13.84 -22.10
C GLY A 75 -5.83 -14.85 -22.73
N MET A 76 -7.10 -14.83 -22.32
CA MET A 76 -8.13 -15.68 -22.85
C MET A 76 -8.39 -15.41 -24.35
N ALA A 77 -8.51 -14.15 -24.73
CA ALA A 77 -8.73 -13.78 -26.12
C ALA A 77 -7.54 -14.16 -27.03
N ALA A 78 -6.32 -14.02 -26.54
CA ALA A 78 -5.12 -14.42 -27.27
C ALA A 78 -5.03 -15.94 -27.51
N SER A 79 -5.60 -16.74 -26.61
CA SER A 79 -5.61 -18.21 -26.71
C SER A 79 -6.62 -18.78 -27.73
N GLN A 80 -7.50 -17.93 -28.28
CA GLN A 80 -8.60 -18.36 -29.13
C GLN A 80 -8.27 -18.35 -30.64
N GLY A 81 -7.02 -18.12 -31.02
CA GLY A 81 -6.61 -18.19 -32.43
C GLY A 81 -6.81 -19.59 -33.01
N ASN A 82 -7.32 -19.66 -34.26
CA ASN A 82 -7.52 -20.90 -35.00
C ASN A 82 -6.63 -20.83 -36.26
N PHE A 83 -5.64 -21.74 -36.32
CA PHE A 83 -4.60 -21.72 -37.35
C PHE A 83 -3.91 -20.34 -37.39
N GLU A 84 -3.91 -19.63 -38.50
CA GLU A 84 -3.23 -18.35 -38.66
C GLU A 84 -4.16 -17.12 -38.45
N LEU A 85 -5.35 -17.31 -37.89
CA LEU A 85 -6.33 -16.25 -37.66
C LEU A 85 -6.82 -16.21 -36.22
N ASN A 86 -6.76 -15.02 -35.61
CA ASN A 86 -7.36 -14.75 -34.32
C ASN A 86 -8.38 -13.59 -34.46
N VAL A 87 -9.67 -13.91 -34.34
CA VAL A 87 -10.77 -12.94 -34.46
C VAL A 87 -11.00 -12.11 -33.19
N TYR A 88 -10.30 -12.41 -32.09
CA TYR A 88 -10.44 -11.74 -30.78
C TYR A 88 -9.52 -10.51 -30.64
N MET A 89 -8.83 -10.09 -31.70
CA MET A 89 -7.94 -8.92 -31.66
C MET A 89 -8.62 -7.65 -31.15
N PRO A 90 -9.89 -7.34 -31.46
CA PRO A 90 -10.59 -6.17 -30.90
C PRO A 90 -10.70 -6.24 -29.36
N VAL A 91 -10.96 -7.41 -28.78
CA VAL A 91 -11.01 -7.60 -27.33
C VAL A 91 -9.63 -7.36 -26.72
N CYS A 92 -8.58 -7.91 -27.33
CA CYS A 92 -7.20 -7.71 -26.86
C CYS A 92 -6.81 -6.24 -26.84
N ILE A 93 -7.01 -5.52 -27.94
CA ILE A 93 -6.59 -4.12 -28.03
C ILE A 93 -7.42 -3.19 -27.16
N TYR A 94 -8.74 -3.44 -27.06
CA TYR A 94 -9.62 -2.65 -26.22
C TYR A 94 -9.17 -2.71 -24.74
N ASN A 95 -9.00 -3.91 -24.20
CA ASN A 95 -8.60 -4.11 -22.80
C ASN A 95 -7.17 -3.59 -22.54
N PHE A 96 -6.26 -3.74 -23.52
CA PHE A 96 -4.91 -3.19 -23.43
C PHE A 96 -4.92 -1.67 -23.32
N LEU A 97 -5.59 -0.99 -24.25
CA LEU A 97 -5.64 0.48 -24.27
C LEU A 97 -6.41 1.04 -23.06
N GLN A 98 -7.46 0.36 -22.61
CA GLN A 98 -8.17 0.74 -21.39
C GLN A 98 -7.22 0.68 -20.19
N SER A 99 -6.46 -0.40 -20.04
CA SER A 99 -5.49 -0.55 -18.94
C SER A 99 -4.42 0.54 -18.95
N VAL A 100 -3.88 0.88 -20.11
CA VAL A 100 -2.90 1.97 -20.26
C VAL A 100 -3.49 3.30 -19.80
N ARG A 101 -4.69 3.66 -20.25
CA ARG A 101 -5.35 4.91 -19.88
C ARG A 101 -5.64 4.97 -18.38
N LEU A 102 -6.27 3.92 -17.83
CA LEU A 102 -6.63 3.86 -16.42
C LEU A 102 -5.39 3.99 -15.52
N LEU A 103 -4.31 3.28 -15.83
CA LEU A 103 -3.06 3.38 -15.05
C LEU A 103 -2.45 4.76 -15.15
N SER A 104 -2.36 5.32 -16.37
CA SER A 104 -1.79 6.65 -16.59
C SER A 104 -2.53 7.72 -15.78
N ASP A 105 -3.86 7.77 -15.93
CA ASP A 105 -4.69 8.78 -15.28
C ASP A 105 -4.69 8.60 -13.76
N ALA A 106 -4.79 7.35 -13.27
CA ALA A 106 -4.78 7.07 -11.85
C ALA A 106 -3.45 7.41 -11.18
N MET A 107 -2.31 7.11 -11.82
CA MET A 107 -0.99 7.44 -11.29
C MET A 107 -0.77 8.95 -11.23
N LEU A 108 -1.19 9.70 -12.26
CA LEU A 108 -1.10 11.16 -12.25
C LEU A 108 -1.97 11.77 -11.16
N SER A 109 -3.23 11.34 -11.05
CA SER A 109 -4.14 11.81 -10.01
C SER A 109 -3.62 11.47 -8.61
N PHE A 110 -3.16 10.25 -8.40
CA PHE A 110 -2.61 9.81 -7.12
C PHE A 110 -1.36 10.60 -6.71
N ASN A 111 -0.46 10.87 -7.66
CA ASN A 111 0.71 11.69 -7.39
C ASN A 111 0.31 13.12 -6.99
N GLN A 112 -0.52 13.76 -7.79
CA GLN A 112 -0.90 15.17 -7.59
C GLN A 112 -1.75 15.40 -6.34
N ASN A 113 -2.70 14.51 -6.07
CA ASN A 113 -3.71 14.70 -5.03
C ASN A 113 -3.45 13.88 -3.75
N CYS A 114 -2.40 13.04 -3.74
CA CYS A 114 -2.04 12.26 -2.54
C CYS A 114 -0.55 12.36 -2.25
N VAL A 115 0.32 11.82 -3.12
CA VAL A 115 1.74 11.61 -2.80
C VAL A 115 2.46 12.91 -2.45
N VAL A 116 2.28 13.96 -3.26
CA VAL A 116 2.93 15.27 -3.07
C VAL A 116 2.54 15.92 -1.75
N GLY A 117 1.35 15.64 -1.23
CA GLY A 117 0.82 16.22 0.00
C GLY A 117 1.04 15.39 1.27
N ILE A 118 1.66 14.22 1.18
CA ILE A 118 1.94 13.36 2.35
C ILE A 118 2.89 14.08 3.31
N LYS A 119 2.55 14.08 4.60
CA LYS A 119 3.37 14.62 5.68
C LYS A 119 3.63 13.55 6.73
N ALA A 120 4.86 13.46 7.23
CA ALA A 120 5.20 12.54 8.31
C ALA A 120 4.63 13.03 9.65
N ASN A 121 3.96 12.16 10.40
CA ASN A 121 3.63 12.39 11.80
C ASN A 121 4.82 11.94 12.66
N LYS A 122 5.79 12.84 12.80
CA LYS A 122 7.08 12.54 13.48
C LYS A 122 6.89 12.11 14.92
N GLU A 123 5.94 12.70 15.62
CA GLU A 123 5.64 12.36 17.02
C GLU A 123 5.15 10.92 17.13
N LYS A 124 4.18 10.53 16.30
CA LYS A 124 3.65 9.17 16.29
C LYS A 124 4.68 8.13 15.86
N MET A 125 5.49 8.45 14.85
CA MET A 125 6.60 7.60 14.43
C MET A 125 7.62 7.41 15.56
N GLN A 126 7.97 8.47 16.29
CA GLN A 126 8.88 8.42 17.41
C GLN A 126 8.32 7.58 18.56
N GLU A 127 7.04 7.77 18.90
CA GLU A 127 6.35 6.94 19.91
C GLU A 127 6.41 5.46 19.54
N ASN A 128 6.00 5.11 18.31
CA ASN A 128 5.99 3.74 17.84
C ASN A 128 7.40 3.13 17.81
N LEU A 129 8.42 3.90 17.41
CA LEU A 129 9.80 3.47 17.41
C LEU A 129 10.26 3.10 18.84
N HIS A 130 10.01 3.97 19.82
CA HIS A 130 10.42 3.71 21.21
C HIS A 130 9.66 2.56 21.87
N ARG A 131 8.45 2.28 21.41
CA ARG A 131 7.66 1.12 21.87
C ARG A 131 8.06 -0.18 21.18
N SER A 132 8.84 -0.12 20.11
CA SER A 132 9.24 -1.31 19.34
C SER A 132 10.26 -2.13 20.11
N LEU A 133 9.92 -3.38 20.40
CA LEU A 133 10.83 -4.33 21.03
C LEU A 133 11.98 -4.76 20.10
N MET A 134 11.89 -4.48 18.81
CA MET A 134 12.98 -4.77 17.84
C MET A 134 14.25 -3.99 18.13
N LEU A 135 14.16 -2.85 18.82
CA LEU A 135 15.32 -2.06 19.22
C LEU A 135 16.28 -2.83 20.14
N VAL A 136 15.81 -3.88 20.81
CA VAL A 136 16.66 -4.74 21.65
C VAL A 136 17.80 -5.38 20.85
N THR A 137 17.66 -5.50 19.53
CA THR A 137 18.69 -6.08 18.66
C THR A 137 20.00 -5.31 18.72
N CYS A 138 19.97 -4.00 18.95
CA CYS A 138 21.19 -3.20 19.09
C CYS A 138 22.01 -3.53 20.37
N LEU A 139 21.40 -4.21 21.33
CA LEU A 139 22.07 -4.66 22.56
C LEU A 139 22.83 -5.98 22.37
N ASN A 140 22.52 -6.76 21.32
CA ASN A 140 23.15 -8.08 21.11
C ASN A 140 24.70 -8.06 21.17
N PRO A 141 25.41 -7.09 20.60
CA PRO A 141 26.88 -7.04 20.70
C PRO A 141 27.42 -6.84 22.12
N TYR A 142 26.60 -6.29 23.02
CA TYR A 142 27.01 -5.91 24.37
C TYR A 142 26.61 -6.93 25.43
N ILE A 143 25.41 -7.47 25.36
CA ILE A 143 24.84 -8.37 26.38
C ILE A 143 24.58 -9.79 25.88
N GLY A 144 24.78 -10.05 24.58
CA GLY A 144 24.53 -11.32 23.93
C GLY A 144 23.03 -11.55 23.64
N TYR A 145 22.77 -12.45 22.69
CA TYR A 145 21.41 -12.74 22.19
C TYR A 145 20.44 -13.20 23.29
N GLU A 146 20.89 -14.08 24.18
CA GLU A 146 20.00 -14.65 25.22
C GLU A 146 19.52 -13.58 26.22
N ASN A 147 20.41 -12.68 26.64
CA ASN A 147 20.05 -11.60 27.57
C ASN A 147 19.18 -10.55 26.88
N ALA A 148 19.47 -10.21 25.62
CA ALA A 148 18.62 -9.35 24.81
C ALA A 148 17.20 -9.94 24.66
N ALA A 149 17.09 -11.24 24.41
CA ALA A 149 15.80 -11.92 24.32
C ALA A 149 15.05 -11.92 25.67
N LYS A 150 15.74 -12.09 26.80
CA LYS A 150 15.13 -11.98 28.16
C LYS A 150 14.62 -10.57 28.40
N THR A 151 15.41 -9.55 28.05
CA THR A 151 15.02 -8.14 28.15
C THR A 151 13.76 -7.83 27.34
N ALA A 152 13.69 -8.27 26.09
CA ALA A 152 12.51 -8.07 25.26
C ALA A 152 11.27 -8.77 25.84
N LYS A 153 11.41 -10.01 26.33
CA LYS A 153 10.32 -10.74 26.98
C LYS A 153 9.82 -10.06 28.25
N LYS A 154 10.73 -9.58 29.11
CA LYS A 154 10.40 -8.83 30.33
C LYS A 154 9.64 -7.54 29.95
N ALA A 155 10.16 -6.77 28.99
CA ALA A 155 9.52 -5.55 28.53
C ALA A 155 8.08 -5.80 28.04
N PHE A 156 7.87 -6.89 27.29
CA PHE A 156 6.55 -7.27 26.76
C PHE A 156 5.61 -7.72 27.87
N GLN A 157 6.06 -8.60 28.77
CA GLN A 157 5.22 -9.18 29.83
C GLN A 157 4.79 -8.15 30.88
N GLU A 158 5.70 -7.23 31.22
CA GLU A 158 5.47 -6.19 32.23
C GLU A 158 4.94 -4.89 31.63
N ASN A 159 4.81 -4.83 30.28
CA ASN A 159 4.37 -3.63 29.52
C ASN A 159 5.20 -2.37 29.88
N ILE A 160 6.49 -2.55 29.98
CA ILE A 160 7.47 -1.49 30.27
C ILE A 160 8.38 -1.25 29.05
N SER A 161 9.14 -0.15 29.07
CA SER A 161 10.11 0.14 28.02
C SER A 161 11.30 -0.84 28.05
N LEU A 162 11.99 -1.00 26.93
CA LEU A 162 13.25 -1.78 26.88
C LEU A 162 14.30 -1.22 27.86
N LYS A 163 14.32 0.10 28.04
CA LYS A 163 15.24 0.76 28.97
C LYS A 163 14.96 0.33 30.42
N GLU A 164 13.71 0.35 30.84
CA GLU A 164 13.30 -0.10 32.18
C GLU A 164 13.53 -1.59 32.35
N ALA A 165 13.35 -2.39 31.32
CA ALA A 165 13.55 -3.84 31.37
C ALA A 165 15.05 -4.23 31.47
N CYS A 166 15.98 -3.34 31.04
CA CYS A 166 17.44 -3.54 31.16
C CYS A 166 17.98 -3.21 32.54
N LEU A 167 17.28 -2.40 33.32
CA LEU A 167 17.66 -2.00 34.68
C LEU A 167 17.14 -3.00 35.72
#